data_9486a7d54b3838fb819e369a1365b098
#
_entry.id   9486a7d54b3838fb819e369a1365b098
#
_cell.length_a   1.000
_cell.length_b   1.000
_cell.length_c   1.000
_cell.angle_alpha   90.00
_cell.angle_beta   90.00
_cell.angle_gamma   90.00
#
_symmetry.space_group_name_H-M   'P 1'
#
loop_
_entity.id
_entity.type
_entity.pdbx_description
1 polymer ?
#
loop_
_entity_poly.entity_id
_entity_poly.type
_entity_poly.pdbx_seq_one_letter_code
_entity_poly.pdbx_strand_id
1 'polypeptide(L)'
;MSTQLHDVDPIETKEWLDALSSVLEYEGSERAQYLLESLVKYSRDKGIRMPHGTTTPYLNTVSVEDEKGIPGDQNIEHRIRAFVRWNAAAIVLRAGKKDLELGGHIASFQSAATMYEVGFNHFWKAKGEGEEGDLVFFQGHVAPGIYARAFVEGRLTEDQLNNFRQEVDGKGLPSYPHPHLLPDFWQFPTVSMGLGPLMAIYQARFLKYLESRGLAKTKGRKVWVFCGDGEMDEPESQGAIALASREGLDNLVFVINCNLQRLDGPVRGNGKIIQELEGNFAGAGWNVVKVIWGRRWDRLLAKDKDGILRKRMEECLDGDYQTYKSKDGAYVREHFFNTPELKALVADMTDEQIWALNRGGHDPQKVYNAYDRAVNHADGKPTVILAKTIKGYGMGASGEGQNVAHQAKKMDKASLKQFRDRFDIPV
;
A
#
# COMPACT_ATOMS: atom_id res chain seq x y z
N MET A 1 -6.51 10.21 28.54
CA MET A 1 -7.88 10.76 28.75
C MET A 1 -7.90 12.12 28.09
N SER A 2 -8.57 12.25 26.95
CA SER A 2 -8.84 13.53 26.31
C SER A 2 -9.86 14.24 27.20
N THR A 3 -9.50 15.32 27.85
CA THR A 3 -10.45 16.25 28.43
C THR A 3 -11.27 16.79 27.26
N GLN A 4 -12.51 16.31 27.10
CA GLN A 4 -13.46 16.96 26.21
C GLN A 4 -13.60 18.41 26.67
N LEU A 5 -13.07 19.35 25.86
CA LEU A 5 -13.30 20.75 26.04
C LEU A 5 -14.80 20.99 25.88
N HIS A 6 -15.44 21.53 26.88
CA HIS A 6 -16.85 21.93 26.80
C HIS A 6 -16.92 23.17 25.91
N ASP A 7 -17.76 23.13 24.87
CA ASP A 7 -18.00 24.30 24.03
C ASP A 7 -18.78 25.33 24.83
N VAL A 8 -18.16 26.46 25.11
CA VAL A 8 -18.73 27.54 25.91
C VAL A 8 -19.56 28.50 25.09
N ASP A 9 -19.39 28.52 23.76
CA ASP A 9 -20.19 29.32 22.83
C ASP A 9 -20.40 28.55 21.51
N PRO A 10 -21.45 27.71 21.44
CA PRO A 10 -21.75 26.94 20.24
C PRO A 10 -22.14 27.82 19.03
N ILE A 11 -22.55 29.06 19.24
CA ILE A 11 -22.91 29.98 18.15
C ILE A 11 -21.62 30.47 17.49
N GLU A 12 -20.68 30.98 18.26
CA GLU A 12 -19.33 31.40 17.75
C GLU A 12 -18.63 30.22 17.07
N THR A 13 -18.64 29.05 17.68
CA THR A 13 -18.06 27.84 17.09
C THR A 13 -18.65 27.55 15.72
N LYS A 14 -19.97 27.67 15.59
CA LYS A 14 -20.65 27.46 14.31
C LYS A 14 -20.27 28.52 13.27
N GLU A 15 -20.18 29.79 13.64
CA GLU A 15 -19.74 30.86 12.74
C GLU A 15 -18.34 30.61 12.16
N TRP A 16 -17.39 30.14 12.98
CA TRP A 16 -16.06 29.75 12.51
C TRP A 16 -16.09 28.58 11.52
N LEU A 17 -16.90 27.57 11.79
CA LEU A 17 -17.06 26.42 10.90
C LEU A 17 -17.76 26.80 9.58
N ASP A 18 -18.81 27.65 9.64
CA ASP A 18 -19.52 28.14 8.46
C ASP A 18 -18.61 29.01 7.58
N ALA A 19 -17.75 29.83 8.19
CA ALA A 19 -16.76 30.64 7.49
C ALA A 19 -15.74 29.76 6.75
N LEU A 20 -15.21 28.74 7.41
CA LEU A 20 -14.26 27.80 6.78
C LEU A 20 -14.94 26.99 5.66
N SER A 21 -16.20 26.57 5.87
CA SER A 21 -17.00 25.87 4.85
C SER A 21 -17.21 26.73 3.61
N SER A 22 -17.50 28.02 3.79
CA SER A 22 -17.64 28.99 2.69
C SER A 22 -16.33 29.12 1.89
N VAL A 23 -15.17 29.23 2.58
CA VAL A 23 -13.88 29.27 1.88
C VAL A 23 -13.65 27.98 1.09
N LEU A 24 -13.95 26.82 1.66
CA LEU A 24 -13.79 25.54 1.00
C LEU A 24 -14.67 25.43 -0.26
N GLU A 25 -15.92 25.93 -0.18
CA GLU A 25 -16.88 25.89 -1.29
C GLU A 25 -16.52 26.86 -2.43
N TYR A 26 -16.11 28.08 -2.11
CA TYR A 26 -15.92 29.15 -3.12
C TYR A 26 -14.46 29.34 -3.56
N GLU A 27 -13.48 29.06 -2.71
CA GLU A 27 -12.07 29.30 -2.98
C GLU A 27 -11.25 28.00 -3.08
N GLY A 28 -11.82 26.86 -2.69
CA GLY A 28 -11.24 25.53 -2.79
C GLY A 28 -10.35 25.12 -1.62
N SER A 29 -9.86 23.88 -1.71
CA SER A 29 -9.13 23.21 -0.62
C SER A 29 -7.77 23.84 -0.31
N GLU A 30 -7.06 24.35 -1.31
CA GLU A 30 -5.74 25.00 -1.11
C GLU A 30 -5.84 26.25 -0.24
N ARG A 31 -6.87 27.09 -0.50
CA ARG A 31 -7.09 28.30 0.31
C ARG A 31 -7.51 27.97 1.73
N ALA A 32 -8.40 26.98 1.91
CA ALA A 32 -8.80 26.52 3.22
C ALA A 32 -7.60 25.96 4.01
N GLN A 33 -6.74 25.18 3.38
CA GLN A 33 -5.50 24.68 3.97
C GLN A 33 -4.57 25.84 4.40
N TYR A 34 -4.34 26.82 3.55
CA TYR A 34 -3.52 28.00 3.87
C TYR A 34 -4.03 28.73 5.11
N LEU A 35 -5.35 28.91 5.22
CA LEU A 35 -5.95 29.57 6.38
C LEU A 35 -5.76 28.76 7.66
N LEU A 36 -5.97 27.44 7.59
CA LEU A 36 -5.73 26.55 8.73
C LEU A 36 -4.28 26.58 9.18
N GLU A 37 -3.31 26.51 8.25
CA GLU A 37 -1.89 26.61 8.56
C GLU A 37 -1.52 27.96 9.20
N SER A 38 -2.14 29.04 8.70
CA SER A 38 -1.96 30.39 9.25
C SER A 38 -2.50 30.49 10.67
N LEU A 39 -3.67 29.92 10.96
CA LEU A 39 -4.26 29.86 12.30
C LEU A 39 -3.41 29.01 13.25
N VAL A 40 -2.90 27.87 12.78
CA VAL A 40 -1.97 27.01 13.54
C VAL A 40 -0.70 27.78 13.90
N LYS A 41 -0.10 28.49 12.94
CA LYS A 41 1.08 29.33 13.17
C LYS A 41 0.79 30.42 14.20
N TYR A 42 -0.28 31.16 14.01
CA TYR A 42 -0.71 32.22 14.95
C TYR A 42 -0.91 31.67 16.38
N SER A 43 -1.57 30.52 16.48
CA SER A 43 -1.80 29.87 17.77
C SER A 43 -0.49 29.48 18.48
N ARG A 44 0.47 28.93 17.72
CA ARG A 44 1.82 28.61 18.22
C ARG A 44 2.54 29.85 18.72
N ASP A 45 2.50 30.94 17.94
CA ASP A 45 3.14 32.22 18.29
C ASP A 45 2.54 32.83 19.58
N LYS A 46 1.28 32.52 19.88
CA LYS A 46 0.58 32.90 21.11
C LYS A 46 0.73 31.90 22.26
N GLY A 47 1.42 30.80 22.06
CA GLY A 47 1.62 29.76 23.07
C GLY A 47 0.36 28.95 23.39
N ILE A 48 -0.63 28.97 22.51
CA ILE A 48 -1.85 28.14 22.66
C ILE A 48 -1.49 26.67 22.47
N ARG A 49 -1.93 25.82 23.39
CA ARG A 49 -1.76 24.37 23.29
C ARG A 49 -2.60 23.84 22.14
N MET A 50 -1.93 23.40 21.09
CA MET A 50 -2.58 22.83 19.92
C MET A 50 -3.18 21.46 20.23
N PRO A 51 -4.34 21.11 19.63
CA PRO A 51 -4.84 19.74 19.67
C PRO A 51 -3.82 18.79 19.06
N HIS A 52 -3.54 17.68 19.74
CA HIS A 52 -2.63 16.65 19.22
C HIS A 52 -3.37 15.75 18.23
N GLY A 53 -3.42 16.14 16.98
CA GLY A 53 -3.77 15.27 15.85
C GLY A 53 -2.56 15.17 14.93
N THR A 54 -1.86 14.02 14.94
CA THR A 54 -0.73 13.75 14.04
C THR A 54 -1.16 13.07 12.75
N THR A 55 -2.44 12.79 12.62
CA THR A 55 -3.01 12.02 11.52
C THR A 55 -4.09 12.81 10.80
N THR A 56 -4.18 12.59 9.50
CA THR A 56 -5.27 13.10 8.66
C THR A 56 -6.46 12.10 8.65
N PRO A 57 -7.65 12.48 8.16
CA PRO A 57 -8.79 11.56 8.06
C PRO A 57 -8.44 10.24 7.37
N TYR A 58 -9.15 9.15 7.71
CA TYR A 58 -8.92 7.82 7.14
C TYR A 58 -9.43 7.71 5.69
N LEU A 59 -8.88 8.57 4.84
CA LEU A 59 -9.21 8.75 3.43
C LEU A 59 -7.95 8.72 2.57
N ASN A 60 -8.12 8.65 1.25
CA ASN A 60 -7.02 8.79 0.31
C ASN A 60 -6.43 10.20 0.37
N THR A 61 -5.11 10.31 0.29
CA THR A 61 -4.43 11.62 0.27
C THR A 61 -4.66 12.36 -1.05
N VAL A 62 -4.67 11.63 -2.18
CA VAL A 62 -5.01 12.22 -3.48
C VAL A 62 -6.54 12.21 -3.61
N SER A 63 -7.13 13.40 -3.79
CA SER A 63 -8.56 13.56 -3.98
C SER A 63 -8.98 13.07 -5.38
N VAL A 64 -10.25 12.78 -5.58
CA VAL A 64 -10.77 12.32 -6.89
C VAL A 64 -10.56 13.39 -7.96
N GLU A 65 -10.67 14.66 -7.57
CA GLU A 65 -10.51 15.82 -8.43
C GLU A 65 -9.07 16.00 -8.92
N ASP A 66 -8.09 15.58 -8.11
CA ASP A 66 -6.65 15.68 -8.41
C ASP A 66 -6.12 14.44 -9.14
N GLU A 67 -6.93 13.40 -9.32
CA GLU A 67 -6.51 12.17 -9.97
C GLU A 67 -6.27 12.36 -11.47
N LYS A 68 -5.10 11.96 -11.94
CA LYS A 68 -4.77 11.80 -13.34
C LYS A 68 -5.25 10.44 -13.84
N GLY A 69 -5.69 10.39 -15.10
CA GLY A 69 -5.97 9.11 -15.75
C GLY A 69 -4.69 8.28 -15.89
N ILE A 70 -4.79 6.99 -15.53
CA ILE A 70 -3.68 6.06 -15.76
C ILE A 70 -3.49 5.83 -17.25
N PRO A 71 -2.27 6.03 -17.81
CA PRO A 71 -2.01 5.83 -19.22
C PRO A 71 -1.98 4.35 -19.61
N GLY A 72 -1.95 4.08 -20.93
CA GLY A 72 -1.85 2.72 -21.46
C GLY A 72 -3.20 2.01 -21.59
N ASP A 73 -3.15 0.74 -22.01
CA ASP A 73 -4.33 -0.11 -22.17
C ASP A 73 -4.57 -0.93 -20.89
N GLN A 74 -5.55 -0.51 -20.11
CA GLN A 74 -5.87 -1.12 -18.83
C GLN A 74 -6.40 -2.58 -18.97
N ASN A 75 -6.90 -2.99 -20.13
CA ASN A 75 -7.31 -4.37 -20.36
C ASN A 75 -6.07 -5.26 -20.54
N ILE A 76 -5.06 -4.79 -21.26
CA ILE A 76 -3.79 -5.50 -21.41
C ILE A 76 -3.10 -5.61 -20.04
N GLU A 77 -3.01 -4.53 -19.27
CA GLU A 77 -2.41 -4.55 -17.94
C GLU A 77 -3.16 -5.44 -16.95
N HIS A 78 -4.49 -5.47 -17.04
CA HIS A 78 -5.30 -6.40 -16.24
C HIS A 78 -4.93 -7.86 -16.57
N ARG A 79 -4.80 -8.20 -17.85
CA ARG A 79 -4.42 -9.56 -18.29
C ARG A 79 -3.00 -9.92 -17.84
N ILE A 80 -2.02 -9.02 -18.00
CA ILE A 80 -0.64 -9.24 -17.52
C ILE A 80 -0.67 -9.51 -16.02
N ARG A 81 -1.30 -8.67 -15.23
CA ARG A 81 -1.43 -8.83 -13.78
C ARG A 81 -2.13 -10.12 -13.39
N ALA A 82 -3.15 -10.54 -14.13
CA ALA A 82 -3.85 -11.81 -13.92
C ALA A 82 -2.91 -13.01 -14.13
N PHE A 83 -2.13 -13.02 -15.22
CA PHE A 83 -1.14 -14.06 -15.47
C PHE A 83 -0.02 -14.08 -14.43
N VAL A 84 0.48 -12.92 -14.03
CA VAL A 84 1.50 -12.85 -12.98
C VAL A 84 0.98 -13.38 -11.65
N ARG A 85 -0.26 -13.04 -11.26
CA ARG A 85 -0.92 -13.60 -10.07
C ARG A 85 -1.05 -15.12 -10.14
N TRP A 86 -1.48 -15.63 -11.29
CA TRP A 86 -1.65 -17.08 -11.51
C TRP A 86 -0.30 -17.81 -11.42
N ASN A 87 0.70 -17.33 -12.13
CA ASN A 87 2.02 -17.95 -12.14
C ASN A 87 2.68 -17.91 -10.77
N ALA A 88 2.55 -16.81 -10.02
CA ALA A 88 3.04 -16.71 -8.65
C ALA A 88 2.42 -17.77 -7.73
N ALA A 89 1.10 -18.00 -7.84
CA ALA A 89 0.44 -19.07 -7.11
C ALA A 89 0.91 -20.45 -7.59
N ALA A 90 1.01 -20.65 -8.90
CA ALA A 90 1.44 -21.92 -9.50
C ALA A 90 2.85 -22.33 -9.07
N ILE A 91 3.81 -21.41 -8.99
CA ILE A 91 5.18 -21.65 -8.52
C ILE A 91 5.16 -22.28 -7.12
N VAL A 92 4.43 -21.67 -6.18
CA VAL A 92 4.34 -22.14 -4.80
C VAL A 92 3.57 -23.47 -4.70
N LEU A 93 2.46 -23.59 -5.40
CA LEU A 93 1.63 -24.81 -5.36
C LEU A 93 2.34 -26.01 -6.00
N ARG A 94 3.10 -25.81 -7.08
CA ARG A 94 3.91 -26.85 -7.71
C ARG A 94 5.05 -27.30 -6.80
N ALA A 95 5.74 -26.36 -6.16
CA ALA A 95 6.77 -26.68 -5.17
C ALA A 95 6.20 -27.51 -4.01
N GLY A 96 5.07 -27.08 -3.44
CA GLY A 96 4.40 -27.80 -2.35
C GLY A 96 3.81 -29.19 -2.74
N LYS A 97 3.63 -29.47 -4.05
CA LYS A 97 3.26 -30.81 -4.53
C LYS A 97 4.45 -31.76 -4.59
N LYS A 98 5.66 -31.22 -4.85
CA LYS A 98 6.90 -32.05 -4.83
C LYS A 98 7.29 -32.40 -3.41
N ASP A 99 7.30 -31.41 -2.53
CA ASP A 99 7.60 -31.54 -1.12
C ASP A 99 6.86 -30.45 -0.34
N LEU A 100 6.07 -30.83 0.66
CA LEU A 100 5.30 -29.91 1.49
C LEU A 100 6.17 -28.92 2.27
N GLU A 101 7.42 -29.29 2.56
CA GLU A 101 8.37 -28.42 3.26
C GLU A 101 8.88 -27.28 2.37
N LEU A 102 8.91 -27.44 1.03
CA LEU A 102 9.35 -26.38 0.13
C LEU A 102 8.47 -25.14 0.25
N GLY A 103 7.16 -25.29 0.19
CA GLY A 103 6.20 -24.22 0.44
C GLY A 103 6.45 -22.91 -0.30
N GLY A 104 6.15 -21.80 0.35
CA GLY A 104 6.30 -20.44 -0.18
C GLY A 104 5.18 -19.53 0.34
N HIS A 105 5.20 -18.26 -0.07
CA HIS A 105 4.22 -17.27 0.35
C HIS A 105 3.37 -16.82 -0.85
N ILE A 106 2.12 -17.27 -0.93
CA ILE A 106 1.17 -16.81 -1.96
C ILE A 106 0.54 -15.49 -1.52
N ALA A 107 0.04 -15.45 -0.29
CA ALA A 107 -0.83 -14.37 0.19
C ALA A 107 -0.17 -12.98 0.19
N SER A 108 1.13 -12.88 0.47
CA SER A 108 1.85 -11.61 0.50
C SER A 108 1.93 -10.99 -0.90
N PHE A 109 2.29 -11.78 -1.92
CA PHE A 109 2.29 -11.27 -3.28
C PHE A 109 0.88 -10.93 -3.77
N GLN A 110 -0.12 -11.77 -3.50
CA GLN A 110 -1.50 -11.49 -3.92
C GLN A 110 -2.02 -10.17 -3.35
N SER A 111 -1.62 -9.79 -2.13
CA SER A 111 -1.97 -8.48 -1.59
C SER A 111 -1.25 -7.33 -2.30
N ALA A 112 -0.02 -7.51 -2.74
CA ALA A 112 0.84 -6.45 -3.27
C ALA A 112 0.89 -6.35 -4.81
N ALA A 113 0.35 -7.34 -5.54
CA ALA A 113 0.54 -7.47 -6.98
C ALA A 113 0.20 -6.22 -7.79
N THR A 114 -0.89 -5.50 -7.45
CA THR A 114 -1.26 -4.26 -8.14
C THR A 114 -0.20 -3.17 -7.98
N MET A 115 0.39 -3.04 -6.80
CA MET A 115 1.43 -2.04 -6.53
C MET A 115 2.70 -2.33 -7.33
N TYR A 116 3.10 -3.60 -7.42
CA TYR A 116 4.26 -3.99 -8.23
C TYR A 116 4.02 -3.78 -9.72
N GLU A 117 2.84 -4.18 -10.23
CA GLU A 117 2.52 -4.02 -11.66
C GLU A 117 2.47 -2.55 -12.09
N VAL A 118 1.90 -1.67 -11.28
CA VAL A 118 1.92 -0.22 -11.56
C VAL A 118 3.35 0.32 -11.55
N GLY A 119 4.19 -0.14 -10.64
CA GLY A 119 5.61 0.21 -10.60
C GLY A 119 6.36 -0.22 -11.87
N PHE A 120 6.21 -1.48 -12.27
CA PHE A 120 6.83 -2.02 -13.49
C PHE A 120 6.35 -1.34 -14.77
N ASN A 121 5.06 -1.05 -14.86
CA ASN A 121 4.47 -0.57 -16.10
C ASN A 121 4.65 0.95 -16.32
N HIS A 122 4.75 1.75 -15.23
CA HIS A 122 4.60 3.19 -15.37
C HIS A 122 5.69 4.03 -14.72
N PHE A 123 6.42 3.51 -13.72
CA PHE A 123 7.29 4.34 -12.89
C PHE A 123 8.76 3.92 -12.86
N TRP A 124 9.04 2.64 -12.77
CA TRP A 124 10.42 2.20 -12.62
C TRP A 124 11.19 2.25 -13.93
N LYS A 125 12.28 2.99 -13.91
CA LYS A 125 13.17 3.10 -15.04
C LYS A 125 14.14 1.93 -15.06
N ALA A 126 14.19 1.23 -16.18
CA ALA A 126 15.19 0.20 -16.41
C ALA A 126 16.56 0.82 -16.67
N LYS A 127 17.63 0.05 -16.48
CA LYS A 127 18.96 0.41 -16.94
C LYS A 127 18.97 0.46 -18.46
N GLY A 128 19.51 1.54 -19.03
CA GLY A 128 19.59 1.79 -20.46
C GLY A 128 20.91 2.48 -20.87
N GLU A 129 21.01 2.86 -22.13
CA GLU A 129 22.19 3.59 -22.61
C GLU A 129 22.30 4.97 -21.93
N GLY A 130 23.34 5.11 -21.07
CA GLY A 130 23.60 6.36 -20.35
C GLY A 130 22.75 6.58 -19.09
N GLU A 131 21.87 5.64 -18.75
CA GLU A 131 21.05 5.70 -17.54
C GLU A 131 21.23 4.41 -16.69
N GLU A 132 21.43 4.58 -15.37
CA GLU A 132 21.64 3.46 -14.45
C GLU A 132 20.32 2.82 -13.95
N GLY A 133 19.16 3.40 -14.30
CA GLY A 133 17.85 2.92 -13.85
C GLY A 133 17.57 3.14 -12.36
N ASP A 134 16.34 2.88 -11.94
CA ASP A 134 15.93 2.96 -10.55
C ASP A 134 16.38 1.71 -9.76
N LEU A 135 16.39 1.82 -8.44
CA LEU A 135 16.69 0.72 -7.53
C LEU A 135 15.42 0.32 -6.78
N VAL A 136 15.13 -0.98 -6.72
CA VAL A 136 13.94 -1.50 -6.06
C VAL A 136 14.33 -2.58 -5.05
N PHE A 137 14.03 -2.31 -3.78
CA PHE A 137 14.11 -3.28 -2.70
C PHE A 137 12.78 -4.02 -2.61
N PHE A 138 12.68 -5.18 -3.21
CA PHE A 138 11.48 -6.00 -3.20
C PHE A 138 11.31 -6.66 -1.84
N GLN A 139 10.10 -6.66 -1.28
CA GLN A 139 9.82 -7.41 -0.05
C GLN A 139 10.15 -8.90 -0.24
N GLY A 140 10.87 -9.50 0.70
CA GLY A 140 11.34 -10.89 0.56
C GLY A 140 10.23 -11.89 0.25
N HIS A 141 9.09 -11.77 0.92
CA HIS A 141 7.95 -12.68 0.78
C HIS A 141 7.24 -12.64 -0.59
N VAL A 142 7.52 -11.64 -1.44
CA VAL A 142 6.88 -11.52 -2.76
C VAL A 142 7.71 -12.10 -3.91
N ALA A 143 8.88 -12.69 -3.63
CA ALA A 143 9.77 -13.25 -4.64
C ALA A 143 9.06 -14.12 -5.70
N PRO A 144 8.09 -15.01 -5.38
CA PRO A 144 7.34 -15.77 -6.38
C PRO A 144 6.66 -14.89 -7.44
N GLY A 145 6.14 -13.72 -7.05
CA GLY A 145 5.51 -12.78 -7.97
C GLY A 145 6.50 -12.09 -8.89
N ILE A 146 7.69 -11.78 -8.41
CA ILE A 146 8.75 -11.17 -9.23
C ILE A 146 9.28 -12.20 -10.24
N TYR A 147 9.46 -13.45 -9.83
CA TYR A 147 9.78 -14.54 -10.76
C TYR A 147 8.68 -14.76 -11.80
N ALA A 148 7.41 -14.73 -11.39
CA ALA A 148 6.27 -14.84 -12.29
C ALA A 148 6.25 -13.71 -13.33
N ARG A 149 6.54 -12.46 -12.92
CA ARG A 149 6.66 -11.32 -13.84
C ARG A 149 7.82 -11.53 -14.83
N ALA A 150 8.99 -11.90 -14.35
CA ALA A 150 10.15 -12.15 -15.18
C ALA A 150 9.92 -13.31 -16.17
N PHE A 151 9.16 -14.32 -15.79
CA PHE A 151 8.75 -15.40 -16.69
C PHE A 151 7.83 -14.90 -17.82
N VAL A 152 6.83 -14.07 -17.50
CA VAL A 152 5.96 -13.45 -18.50
C VAL A 152 6.75 -12.56 -19.47
N GLU A 153 7.83 -11.94 -19.02
CA GLU A 153 8.78 -11.17 -19.84
C GLU A 153 9.79 -12.02 -20.63
N GLY A 154 9.75 -13.33 -20.49
CA GLY A 154 10.68 -14.25 -21.16
C GLY A 154 12.09 -14.30 -20.58
N ARG A 155 12.31 -13.72 -19.38
CA ARG A 155 13.61 -13.67 -18.68
C ARG A 155 13.91 -14.92 -17.86
N LEU A 156 12.90 -15.69 -17.51
CA LEU A 156 13.01 -16.96 -16.79
C LEU A 156 12.30 -18.06 -17.58
N THR A 157 12.76 -19.28 -17.41
CA THR A 157 12.16 -20.48 -18.04
C THR A 157 11.22 -21.21 -17.10
N GLU A 158 10.34 -22.06 -17.65
CA GLU A 158 9.46 -22.91 -16.85
C GLU A 158 10.26 -23.87 -15.94
N ASP A 159 11.39 -24.38 -16.41
CA ASP A 159 12.25 -25.26 -15.62
C ASP A 159 12.82 -24.54 -14.39
N GLN A 160 13.24 -23.30 -14.55
CA GLN A 160 13.67 -22.49 -13.39
C GLN A 160 12.55 -22.30 -12.38
N LEU A 161 11.33 -21.97 -12.83
CA LEU A 161 10.17 -21.82 -11.95
C LEU A 161 9.80 -23.15 -11.26
N ASN A 162 9.88 -24.26 -11.96
CA ASN A 162 9.62 -25.59 -11.40
C ASN A 162 10.63 -26.02 -10.34
N ASN A 163 11.81 -25.40 -10.30
CA ASN A 163 12.86 -25.64 -9.31
C ASN A 163 12.91 -24.51 -8.23
N PHE A 164 11.80 -23.82 -8.00
CA PHE A 164 11.70 -22.83 -6.93
C PHE A 164 12.01 -23.45 -5.55
N ARG A 165 12.87 -22.79 -4.77
CA ARG A 165 13.38 -23.24 -3.46
C ARG A 165 14.23 -24.50 -3.52
N GLN A 166 14.85 -24.78 -4.66
CA GLN A 166 15.75 -25.92 -4.85
C GLN A 166 17.14 -25.45 -5.31
N GLU A 167 17.57 -24.30 -4.84
CA GLU A 167 18.84 -23.65 -5.19
C GLU A 167 20.07 -24.42 -4.72
N VAL A 168 19.94 -25.33 -3.76
CA VAL A 168 21.03 -26.19 -3.27
C VAL A 168 21.68 -26.98 -4.40
N ASP A 169 20.91 -27.40 -5.39
CA ASP A 169 21.39 -28.13 -6.56
C ASP A 169 21.96 -27.23 -7.66
N GLY A 170 22.04 -25.92 -7.42
CA GLY A 170 22.55 -24.94 -8.38
C GLY A 170 21.66 -24.69 -9.60
N LYS A 171 20.41 -25.17 -9.58
CA LYS A 171 19.47 -25.09 -10.71
C LYS A 171 18.17 -24.35 -10.38
N GLY A 172 17.91 -24.10 -9.11
CA GLY A 172 16.65 -23.55 -8.64
C GLY A 172 16.70 -22.05 -8.46
N LEU A 173 15.48 -21.48 -8.27
CA LEU A 173 15.32 -20.09 -7.89
C LEU A 173 15.38 -19.95 -6.36
N PRO A 174 16.12 -18.96 -5.83
CA PRO A 174 16.20 -18.72 -4.39
C PRO A 174 14.83 -18.48 -3.77
N SER A 175 14.69 -18.90 -2.52
CA SER A 175 13.46 -18.69 -1.73
C SER A 175 13.07 -17.22 -1.61
N TYR A 176 14.09 -16.34 -1.54
CA TYR A 176 13.98 -14.92 -1.32
C TYR A 176 15.02 -14.17 -2.18
N PRO A 177 14.89 -12.85 -2.35
CA PRO A 177 15.90 -12.03 -3.00
C PRO A 177 17.29 -12.28 -2.41
N HIS A 178 18.18 -12.83 -3.21
CA HIS A 178 19.53 -13.20 -2.76
C HIS A 178 20.56 -12.96 -3.87
N PRO A 179 21.27 -11.82 -3.86
CA PRO A 179 22.24 -11.45 -4.90
C PRO A 179 23.37 -12.45 -5.09
N HIS A 180 23.79 -13.13 -4.02
CA HIS A 180 24.85 -14.13 -4.12
C HIS A 180 24.40 -15.41 -4.85
N LEU A 181 23.14 -15.83 -4.68
CA LEU A 181 22.59 -17.02 -5.34
C LEU A 181 22.08 -16.76 -6.75
N LEU A 182 21.65 -15.52 -7.03
CA LEU A 182 21.15 -15.12 -8.35
C LEU A 182 21.63 -13.69 -8.69
N PRO A 183 22.94 -13.49 -8.95
CA PRO A 183 23.57 -12.16 -9.05
C PRO A 183 23.08 -11.32 -10.23
N ASP A 184 22.72 -11.96 -11.35
CA ASP A 184 22.22 -11.27 -12.54
C ASP A 184 20.75 -10.88 -12.46
N PHE A 185 20.08 -11.23 -11.35
CA PHE A 185 18.65 -10.99 -11.14
C PHE A 185 18.36 -10.12 -9.92
N TRP A 186 18.92 -10.46 -8.77
CA TRP A 186 18.70 -9.75 -7.52
C TRP A 186 19.81 -8.75 -7.21
N GLN A 187 19.46 -7.51 -6.90
CA GLN A 187 20.43 -6.49 -6.51
C GLN A 187 20.60 -6.41 -4.97
N PHE A 188 19.54 -6.68 -4.22
CA PHE A 188 19.50 -6.50 -2.77
C PHE A 188 18.96 -7.73 -2.04
N PRO A 189 19.58 -8.13 -0.91
CA PRO A 189 19.04 -9.15 -0.03
C PRO A 189 17.99 -8.54 0.89
N THR A 190 16.74 -8.97 0.78
CA THR A 190 15.61 -8.39 1.54
C THR A 190 14.84 -9.42 2.37
N VAL A 191 15.45 -10.56 2.65
CA VAL A 191 14.81 -11.64 3.39
C VAL A 191 14.63 -11.31 4.88
N SER A 192 15.61 -10.65 5.48
CA SER A 192 15.54 -10.25 6.90
C SER A 192 14.67 -9.00 7.01
N MET A 193 13.54 -9.15 7.67
CA MET A 193 12.61 -8.03 7.89
C MET A 193 13.31 -6.89 8.63
N GLY A 194 13.02 -5.66 8.20
CA GLY A 194 13.63 -4.44 8.72
C GLY A 194 14.93 -4.03 8.04
N LEU A 195 15.73 -4.94 7.51
CA LEU A 195 16.99 -4.60 6.84
C LEU A 195 16.77 -3.95 5.47
N GLY A 196 15.73 -4.35 4.73
CA GLY A 196 15.38 -3.72 3.44
C GLY A 196 15.13 -2.22 3.57
N PRO A 197 14.22 -1.77 4.43
CA PRO A 197 13.99 -0.35 4.72
C PRO A 197 15.26 0.40 5.13
N LEU A 198 16.03 -0.14 6.06
CA LEU A 198 17.26 0.47 6.54
C LEU A 198 18.29 0.62 5.41
N MET A 199 18.56 -0.44 4.66
CA MET A 199 19.51 -0.41 3.53
C MET A 199 19.08 0.58 2.44
N ALA A 200 17.77 0.68 2.15
CA ALA A 200 17.26 1.60 1.15
C ALA A 200 17.52 3.07 1.52
N ILE A 201 17.39 3.43 2.79
CA ILE A 201 17.72 4.78 3.29
C ILE A 201 19.20 5.08 3.04
N TYR A 202 20.10 4.17 3.41
CA TYR A 202 21.54 4.36 3.19
C TYR A 202 21.90 4.33 1.70
N GLN A 203 21.21 3.52 0.90
CA GLN A 203 21.40 3.51 -0.55
C GLN A 203 20.99 4.83 -1.20
N ALA A 204 19.84 5.38 -0.82
CA ALA A 204 19.37 6.68 -1.30
C ALA A 204 20.37 7.81 -0.92
N ARG A 205 20.85 7.80 0.32
CA ARG A 205 21.87 8.71 0.80
C ARG A 205 23.19 8.56 0.00
N PHE A 206 23.61 7.33 -0.26
CA PHE A 206 24.83 7.06 -1.01
C PHE A 206 24.75 7.55 -2.46
N LEU A 207 23.60 7.43 -3.12
CA LEU A 207 23.39 8.00 -4.46
C LEU A 207 23.58 9.52 -4.46
N LYS A 208 23.01 10.24 -3.49
CA LYS A 208 23.21 11.70 -3.36
C LYS A 208 24.67 12.06 -3.06
N TYR A 209 25.37 11.25 -2.26
CA TYR A 209 26.81 11.43 -2.03
C TYR A 209 27.60 11.28 -3.34
N LEU A 210 27.35 10.23 -4.13
CA LEU A 210 28.05 10.01 -5.41
C LEU A 210 27.83 11.18 -6.38
N GLU A 211 26.59 11.68 -6.47
CA GLU A 211 26.25 12.84 -7.28
C GLU A 211 27.01 14.10 -6.83
N SER A 212 26.93 14.41 -5.53
CA SER A 212 27.57 15.60 -4.96
C SER A 212 29.10 15.60 -5.09
N ARG A 213 29.70 14.41 -5.17
CA ARG A 213 31.15 14.23 -5.38
C ARG A 213 31.55 14.14 -6.87
N GLY A 214 30.56 14.16 -7.78
CA GLY A 214 30.81 13.98 -9.20
C GLY A 214 31.35 12.58 -9.58
N LEU A 215 31.14 11.56 -8.72
CA LEU A 215 31.61 10.20 -8.93
C LEU A 215 30.67 9.37 -9.81
N ALA A 216 29.38 9.70 -9.81
CA ALA A 216 28.38 9.08 -10.68
C ALA A 216 27.23 10.06 -10.96
N LYS A 217 26.55 9.88 -12.10
CA LYS A 217 25.34 10.62 -12.45
C LYS A 217 24.13 9.89 -11.88
N THR A 218 23.64 10.33 -10.74
CA THR A 218 22.50 9.70 -10.03
C THR A 218 21.29 10.60 -9.90
N LYS A 219 21.35 11.82 -10.43
CA LYS A 219 20.25 12.79 -10.39
C LYS A 219 19.01 12.23 -11.07
N GLY A 220 17.87 12.29 -10.37
CA GLY A 220 16.60 11.77 -10.87
C GLY A 220 16.39 10.27 -10.71
N ARG A 221 17.40 9.53 -10.27
CA ARG A 221 17.31 8.11 -9.94
C ARG A 221 16.59 7.92 -8.62
N LYS A 222 15.61 7.04 -8.57
CA LYS A 222 14.82 6.75 -7.37
C LYS A 222 15.24 5.43 -6.72
N VAL A 223 15.08 5.39 -5.41
CA VAL A 223 15.18 4.17 -4.60
C VAL A 223 13.80 3.87 -4.04
N TRP A 224 13.25 2.73 -4.43
CA TRP A 224 11.96 2.22 -3.98
C TRP A 224 12.17 1.08 -3.00
N VAL A 225 11.42 1.06 -1.91
CA VAL A 225 11.43 -0.07 -1.00
C VAL A 225 10.01 -0.51 -0.66
N PHE A 226 9.78 -1.81 -0.76
CA PHE A 226 8.51 -2.43 -0.42
C PHE A 226 8.66 -3.23 0.86
N CYS A 227 7.79 -2.96 1.81
CA CYS A 227 7.72 -3.68 3.08
C CYS A 227 6.28 -3.92 3.50
N GLY A 228 6.07 -4.86 4.41
CA GLY A 228 4.78 -5.09 5.05
C GLY A 228 4.57 -4.16 6.25
N ASP A 229 3.30 -3.96 6.61
CA ASP A 229 2.92 -3.23 7.83
C ASP A 229 3.48 -3.89 9.11
N GLY A 230 3.49 -5.23 9.18
CA GLY A 230 4.11 -5.97 10.28
C GLY A 230 5.64 -5.84 10.34
N GLU A 231 6.30 -5.63 9.18
CA GLU A 231 7.75 -5.40 9.11
C GLU A 231 8.14 -4.05 9.75
N MET A 232 7.21 -3.11 9.81
CA MET A 232 7.46 -1.81 10.45
C MET A 232 7.56 -1.87 11.98
N ASP A 233 7.27 -3.02 12.59
CA ASP A 233 7.51 -3.25 14.02
C ASP A 233 8.99 -3.59 14.33
N GLU A 234 9.78 -3.96 13.32
CA GLU A 234 11.21 -4.24 13.50
C GLU A 234 11.98 -2.96 13.84
N PRO A 235 12.83 -2.97 14.86
CA PRO A 235 13.65 -1.80 15.25
C PRO A 235 14.46 -1.24 14.07
N GLU A 236 14.96 -2.09 13.20
CA GLU A 236 15.71 -1.73 12.01
C GLU A 236 14.88 -0.91 11.02
N SER A 237 13.59 -1.24 10.86
CA SER A 237 12.67 -0.48 10.00
C SER A 237 12.50 0.95 10.49
N GLN A 238 12.53 1.18 11.80
CA GLN A 238 12.34 2.48 12.45
C GLN A 238 13.66 3.27 12.57
N GLY A 239 14.80 2.59 12.56
CA GLY A 239 16.07 3.12 13.05
C GLY A 239 16.64 4.33 12.30
N ALA A 240 16.29 4.52 11.03
CA ALA A 240 16.84 5.59 10.20
C ALA A 240 15.79 6.50 9.54
N ILE A 241 14.52 6.40 9.93
CA ILE A 241 13.42 7.19 9.33
C ILE A 241 13.70 8.70 9.47
N ALA A 242 14.06 9.16 10.65
CA ALA A 242 14.39 10.57 10.90
C ALA A 242 15.67 11.02 10.14
N LEU A 243 16.62 10.12 9.88
CA LEU A 243 17.79 10.42 9.08
C LEU A 243 17.41 10.77 7.65
N ALA A 244 16.50 10.01 7.05
CA ALA A 244 16.08 10.20 5.67
C ALA A 244 15.52 11.60 5.40
N SER A 245 14.66 12.12 6.27
CA SER A 245 14.11 13.46 6.11
C SER A 245 15.14 14.56 6.42
N ARG A 246 15.97 14.38 7.46
CA ARG A 246 17.03 15.32 7.81
C ARG A 246 18.06 15.49 6.68
N GLU A 247 18.36 14.43 5.95
CA GLU A 247 19.26 14.43 4.78
C GLU A 247 18.54 14.82 3.47
N GLY A 248 17.24 15.12 3.52
CA GLY A 248 16.48 15.52 2.35
C GLY A 248 16.48 14.46 1.24
N LEU A 249 16.24 13.17 1.58
CA LEU A 249 16.30 12.07 0.61
C LEU A 249 15.04 12.01 -0.26
N ASP A 250 14.81 13.01 -1.09
CA ASP A 250 13.68 13.10 -2.04
C ASP A 250 13.73 12.06 -3.17
N ASN A 251 14.83 11.34 -3.27
CA ASN A 251 15.02 10.19 -4.15
C ASN A 251 14.55 8.85 -3.54
N LEU A 252 13.99 8.86 -2.32
CA LEU A 252 13.53 7.66 -1.60
C LEU A 252 12.02 7.59 -1.52
N VAL A 253 11.46 6.44 -1.91
CA VAL A 253 10.03 6.14 -1.82
C VAL A 253 9.83 4.81 -1.09
N PHE A 254 9.13 4.86 0.06
CA PHE A 254 8.64 3.66 0.74
C PHE A 254 7.23 3.34 0.27
N VAL A 255 6.95 2.06 0.03
CA VAL A 255 5.61 1.53 -0.25
C VAL A 255 5.30 0.47 0.79
N ILE A 256 4.42 0.79 1.73
CA ILE A 256 4.04 -0.12 2.79
C ILE A 256 2.73 -0.80 2.43
N ASN A 257 2.80 -2.13 2.28
CA ASN A 257 1.67 -2.98 2.03
C ASN A 257 0.89 -3.22 3.34
N CYS A 258 -0.08 -2.36 3.62
CA CYS A 258 -0.91 -2.42 4.81
C CYS A 258 -2.05 -3.44 4.61
N ASN A 259 -1.72 -4.73 4.68
CA ASN A 259 -2.71 -5.80 4.60
C ASN A 259 -3.35 -6.14 5.95
N LEU A 260 -2.93 -5.48 7.01
CA LEU A 260 -3.45 -5.50 8.38
C LEU A 260 -3.21 -6.82 9.14
N GLN A 261 -2.40 -7.74 8.59
CA GLN A 261 -2.21 -9.07 9.16
C GLN A 261 -0.74 -9.46 9.32
N ARG A 262 -0.42 -10.02 10.48
CA ARG A 262 0.80 -10.77 10.77
C ARG A 262 0.61 -12.26 10.51
N LEU A 263 1.58 -13.04 11.01
CA LEU A 263 1.55 -14.50 11.01
C LEU A 263 0.37 -15.06 11.83
N ASP A 264 0.14 -14.51 12.99
CA ASP A 264 -0.72 -15.02 14.06
C ASP A 264 -1.99 -14.20 14.31
N GLY A 265 -2.16 -13.08 13.59
CA GLY A 265 -3.34 -12.23 13.78
C GLY A 265 -3.23 -10.86 13.12
N PRO A 266 -4.09 -9.93 13.51
CA PRO A 266 -4.01 -8.54 13.05
C PRO A 266 -2.75 -7.85 13.57
N VAL A 267 -2.16 -6.95 12.78
CA VAL A 267 -1.03 -6.11 13.21
C VAL A 267 -1.45 -5.25 14.39
N ARG A 268 -2.63 -4.62 14.28
CA ARG A 268 -3.27 -3.84 15.34
C ARG A 268 -4.74 -4.18 15.41
N GLY A 269 -5.12 -5.08 16.33
CA GLY A 269 -6.52 -5.45 16.52
C GLY A 269 -7.37 -4.31 17.09
N ASN A 270 -6.79 -3.57 18.03
CA ASN A 270 -7.45 -2.49 18.77
C ASN A 270 -7.04 -1.08 18.28
N GLY A 271 -6.54 -0.96 17.07
CA GLY A 271 -6.08 0.30 16.49
C GLY A 271 -6.13 0.28 14.97
N LYS A 272 -5.44 1.25 14.37
CA LYS A 272 -5.28 1.39 12.92
C LYS A 272 -3.81 1.59 12.59
N ILE A 273 -3.18 0.56 12.03
CA ILE A 273 -1.76 0.61 11.70
C ILE A 273 -1.42 1.73 10.72
N ILE A 274 -2.31 2.03 9.77
CA ILE A 274 -2.10 3.12 8.80
C ILE A 274 -2.00 4.47 9.51
N GLN A 275 -2.86 4.75 10.49
CA GLN A 275 -2.85 6.00 11.25
C GLN A 275 -1.61 6.07 12.16
N GLU A 276 -1.21 4.96 12.75
CA GLU A 276 0.02 4.88 13.55
C GLU A 276 1.26 5.18 12.68
N LEU A 277 1.38 4.53 11.53
CA LEU A 277 2.48 4.77 10.60
C LEU A 277 2.46 6.18 10.03
N GLU A 278 1.28 6.73 9.70
CA GLU A 278 1.15 8.13 9.29
C GLU A 278 1.76 9.07 10.34
N GLY A 279 1.39 8.90 11.61
CA GLY A 279 1.92 9.71 12.71
C GLY A 279 3.44 9.59 12.84
N ASN A 280 3.99 8.37 12.72
CA ASN A 280 5.42 8.13 12.84
C ASN A 280 6.21 8.78 11.69
N PHE A 281 5.80 8.60 10.44
CA PHE A 281 6.48 9.17 9.28
C PHE A 281 6.31 10.69 9.18
N ALA A 282 5.11 11.20 9.41
CA ALA A 282 4.86 12.65 9.44
C ALA A 282 5.66 13.34 10.55
N GLY A 283 5.70 12.74 11.75
CA GLY A 283 6.51 13.23 12.88
C GLY A 283 8.02 13.21 12.58
N ALA A 284 8.48 12.30 11.75
CA ALA A 284 9.86 12.25 11.27
C ALA A 284 10.13 13.17 10.05
N GLY A 285 9.12 13.90 9.55
CA GLY A 285 9.26 14.89 8.47
C GLY A 285 9.16 14.32 7.05
N TRP A 286 8.54 13.16 6.87
CA TRP A 286 8.26 12.58 5.56
C TRP A 286 6.97 13.09 4.96
N ASN A 287 6.86 13.04 3.63
CA ASN A 287 5.59 13.10 2.94
C ASN A 287 4.85 11.77 3.11
N VAL A 288 3.58 11.81 3.51
CA VAL A 288 2.75 10.62 3.66
C VAL A 288 1.63 10.63 2.65
N VAL A 289 1.52 9.55 1.87
CA VAL A 289 0.46 9.36 0.88
C VAL A 289 -0.34 8.12 1.27
N LYS A 290 -1.60 8.29 1.64
CA LYS A 290 -2.51 7.19 1.99
C LYS A 290 -3.31 6.74 0.78
N VAL A 291 -3.40 5.42 0.57
CA VAL A 291 -4.19 4.76 -0.48
C VAL A 291 -5.10 3.73 0.18
N ILE A 292 -6.25 4.16 0.67
CA ILE A 292 -7.12 3.37 1.55
C ILE A 292 -8.31 2.79 0.79
N TRP A 293 -8.99 3.61 -0.01
CA TRP A 293 -10.25 3.29 -0.66
C TRP A 293 -10.08 3.22 -2.18
N GLY A 294 -10.58 2.15 -2.81
CA GLY A 294 -10.62 2.01 -4.26
C GLY A 294 -11.73 2.88 -4.87
N ARG A 295 -11.67 3.10 -6.18
CA ARG A 295 -12.59 4.00 -6.94
C ARG A 295 -14.08 3.69 -6.78
N ARG A 296 -14.45 2.46 -6.42
CA ARG A 296 -15.86 2.10 -6.17
C ARG A 296 -16.46 2.80 -4.95
N TRP A 297 -15.61 3.27 -4.02
CA TRP A 297 -16.02 4.08 -2.88
C TRP A 297 -16.26 5.54 -3.22
N ASP A 298 -15.70 6.05 -4.32
CA ASP A 298 -15.77 7.48 -4.68
C ASP A 298 -17.21 7.97 -4.80
N ARG A 299 -18.08 7.16 -5.43
CA ARG A 299 -19.53 7.48 -5.53
C ARG A 299 -20.21 7.58 -4.17
N LEU A 300 -19.87 6.70 -3.23
CA LEU A 300 -20.46 6.72 -1.89
C LEU A 300 -19.93 7.90 -1.09
N LEU A 301 -18.63 8.19 -1.19
CA LEU A 301 -18.02 9.36 -0.52
C LEU A 301 -18.56 10.68 -1.08
N ALA A 302 -18.85 10.75 -2.37
CA ALA A 302 -19.47 11.93 -2.98
C ALA A 302 -20.95 12.15 -2.52
N LYS A 303 -21.66 11.08 -2.17
CA LYS A 303 -23.02 11.15 -1.59
C LYS A 303 -23.00 11.52 -0.10
N ASP A 304 -21.90 11.34 0.59
CA ASP A 304 -21.75 11.52 2.04
C ASP A 304 -21.55 13.00 2.42
N LYS A 305 -22.57 13.82 2.22
CA LYS A 305 -22.50 15.26 2.51
C LYS A 305 -22.41 15.56 4.00
N ASP A 306 -23.05 14.75 4.83
CA ASP A 306 -23.08 14.92 6.29
C ASP A 306 -21.90 14.27 7.00
N GLY A 307 -20.99 13.60 6.26
CA GLY A 307 -19.78 12.98 6.80
C GLY A 307 -20.02 11.70 7.62
N ILE A 308 -21.21 11.11 7.57
CA ILE A 308 -21.59 9.93 8.36
C ILE A 308 -20.76 8.71 7.93
N LEU A 309 -20.57 8.53 6.61
CA LEU A 309 -19.73 7.45 6.07
C LEU A 309 -18.27 7.65 6.47
N ARG A 310 -17.74 8.87 6.32
CA ARG A 310 -16.36 9.20 6.74
C ARG A 310 -16.16 8.95 8.22
N LYS A 311 -17.13 9.35 9.06
CA LYS A 311 -17.11 9.06 10.49
C LYS A 311 -17.08 7.56 10.77
N ARG A 312 -17.92 6.78 10.07
CA ARG A 312 -17.93 5.31 10.20
C ARG A 312 -16.59 4.68 9.80
N MET A 313 -15.99 5.15 8.71
CA MET A 313 -14.65 4.73 8.27
C MET A 313 -13.56 5.05 9.32
N GLU A 314 -13.71 6.17 10.02
CA GLU A 314 -12.80 6.55 11.10
C GLU A 314 -12.99 5.72 12.37
N GLU A 315 -14.21 5.33 12.71
CA GLU A 315 -14.52 4.54 13.90
C GLU A 315 -14.06 3.08 13.81
N CYS A 316 -14.14 2.47 12.62
CA CYS A 316 -13.75 1.07 12.43
C CYS A 316 -12.25 0.84 12.66
N LEU A 317 -11.92 -0.21 13.39
CA LEU A 317 -10.56 -0.65 13.66
C LEU A 317 -10.07 -1.68 12.62
N ASP A 318 -8.79 -1.99 12.64
CA ASP A 318 -8.19 -2.96 11.71
C ASP A 318 -8.81 -4.36 11.84
N GLY A 319 -9.15 -4.78 13.07
CA GLY A 319 -9.86 -6.03 13.32
C GLY A 319 -11.25 -6.08 12.66
N ASP A 320 -11.99 -4.95 12.68
CA ASP A 320 -13.29 -4.85 12.01
C ASP A 320 -13.12 -4.98 10.49
N TYR A 321 -12.16 -4.25 9.92
CA TYR A 321 -11.87 -4.30 8.48
C TYR A 321 -11.43 -5.68 7.98
N GLN A 322 -10.72 -6.45 8.80
CA GLN A 322 -10.40 -7.84 8.48
C GLN A 322 -11.64 -8.71 8.51
N THR A 323 -12.46 -8.57 9.54
CA THR A 323 -13.71 -9.32 9.68
C THR A 323 -14.62 -9.07 8.49
N TYR A 324 -14.82 -7.82 8.06
CA TYR A 324 -15.65 -7.48 6.90
C TYR A 324 -15.19 -8.17 5.61
N LYS A 325 -13.89 -8.39 5.42
CA LYS A 325 -13.39 -9.08 4.21
C LYS A 325 -13.34 -10.60 4.33
N SER A 326 -13.39 -11.14 5.53
CA SER A 326 -13.53 -12.58 5.77
C SER A 326 -14.98 -13.09 5.69
N LYS A 327 -15.96 -12.17 5.63
CA LYS A 327 -17.40 -12.42 5.55
C LYS A 327 -17.93 -12.03 4.17
N ASP A 328 -19.24 -12.12 4.00
CA ASP A 328 -19.96 -11.76 2.77
C ASP A 328 -20.50 -10.31 2.76
N GLY A 329 -21.14 -9.92 1.66
CA GLY A 329 -21.69 -8.59 1.51
C GLY A 329 -22.90 -8.32 2.42
N ALA A 330 -23.69 -9.35 2.74
CA ALA A 330 -24.79 -9.24 3.67
C ALA A 330 -24.30 -8.86 5.07
N TYR A 331 -23.21 -9.51 5.52
CA TYR A 331 -22.56 -9.17 6.78
C TYR A 331 -22.04 -7.72 6.77
N VAL A 332 -21.39 -7.28 5.69
CA VAL A 332 -20.89 -5.90 5.56
C VAL A 332 -22.04 -4.90 5.61
N ARG A 333 -23.14 -5.18 4.91
CA ARG A 333 -24.36 -4.34 4.95
C ARG A 333 -24.89 -4.17 6.37
N GLU A 334 -24.92 -5.25 7.15
CA GLU A 334 -25.49 -5.20 8.50
C GLU A 334 -24.54 -4.57 9.52
N HIS A 335 -23.23 -4.83 9.43
CA HIS A 335 -22.28 -4.47 10.48
C HIS A 335 -21.43 -3.24 10.18
N PHE A 336 -21.10 -2.96 8.90
CA PHE A 336 -20.42 -1.72 8.53
C PHE A 336 -21.43 -0.60 8.28
N PHE A 337 -22.45 -0.84 7.44
CA PHE A 337 -23.53 0.13 7.18
C PHE A 337 -24.65 -0.01 8.21
N ASN A 338 -24.31 0.05 9.49
CA ASN A 338 -25.11 -0.36 10.63
C ASN A 338 -26.16 0.65 11.12
N THR A 339 -26.28 1.82 10.50
CA THR A 339 -27.31 2.81 10.80
C THR A 339 -28.29 2.98 9.63
N PRO A 340 -29.50 3.50 9.85
CA PRO A 340 -30.45 3.76 8.78
C PRO A 340 -29.87 4.66 7.67
N GLU A 341 -29.11 5.69 8.02
CA GLU A 341 -28.51 6.64 7.11
C GLU A 341 -27.42 5.97 6.26
N LEU A 342 -26.56 5.16 6.89
CA LEU A 342 -25.54 4.37 6.17
C LEU A 342 -26.18 3.32 5.25
N LYS A 343 -27.24 2.64 5.70
CA LYS A 343 -27.99 1.68 4.86
C LYS A 343 -28.64 2.37 3.66
N ALA A 344 -29.10 3.60 3.81
CA ALA A 344 -29.67 4.39 2.71
C ALA A 344 -28.64 4.69 1.61
N LEU A 345 -27.36 4.91 1.96
CA LEU A 345 -26.29 5.14 0.97
C LEU A 345 -26.07 3.96 0.01
N VAL A 346 -26.35 2.74 0.45
CA VAL A 346 -26.15 1.49 -0.28
C VAL A 346 -27.43 0.75 -0.63
N ALA A 347 -28.59 1.43 -0.53
CA ALA A 347 -29.89 0.81 -0.77
C ALA A 347 -30.06 0.29 -2.20
N ASP A 348 -29.39 0.91 -3.18
CA ASP A 348 -29.38 0.53 -4.59
C ASP A 348 -28.32 -0.52 -4.95
N MET A 349 -27.54 -1.02 -3.99
CA MET A 349 -26.46 -1.97 -4.19
C MET A 349 -26.85 -3.38 -3.76
N THR A 350 -26.45 -4.39 -4.53
CA THR A 350 -26.53 -5.79 -4.08
C THR A 350 -25.43 -6.11 -3.07
N ASP A 351 -25.56 -7.25 -2.38
CA ASP A 351 -24.53 -7.68 -1.42
C ASP A 351 -23.20 -7.98 -2.09
N GLU A 352 -23.22 -8.52 -3.32
CA GLU A 352 -22.01 -8.72 -4.13
C GLU A 352 -21.33 -7.40 -4.48
N GLN A 353 -22.11 -6.37 -4.81
CA GLN A 353 -21.57 -5.03 -5.09
C GLN A 353 -20.97 -4.39 -3.86
N ILE A 354 -21.58 -4.58 -2.68
CA ILE A 354 -21.03 -4.10 -1.40
C ILE A 354 -19.74 -4.84 -1.06
N TRP A 355 -19.72 -6.16 -1.23
CA TRP A 355 -18.51 -6.95 -1.01
C TRP A 355 -17.38 -6.56 -1.98
N ALA A 356 -17.73 -6.17 -3.20
CA ALA A 356 -16.80 -5.71 -4.24
C ALA A 356 -16.24 -4.29 -4.01
N LEU A 357 -16.72 -3.55 -2.99
CA LEU A 357 -16.07 -2.33 -2.52
C LEU A 357 -14.66 -2.68 -2.02
N ASN A 358 -13.65 -2.25 -2.78
CA ASN A 358 -12.29 -2.71 -2.59
C ASN A 358 -11.41 -1.67 -1.89
N ARG A 359 -10.24 -2.13 -1.39
CA ARG A 359 -9.21 -1.29 -0.79
C ARG A 359 -8.36 -0.65 -1.88
N GLY A 360 -7.81 0.53 -1.61
CA GLY A 360 -7.09 1.36 -2.57
C GLY A 360 -5.84 0.71 -3.15
N GLY A 361 -5.09 -0.08 -2.36
CA GLY A 361 -3.91 -0.79 -2.83
C GLY A 361 -4.17 -1.87 -3.89
N HIS A 362 -5.45 -2.23 -4.14
CA HIS A 362 -5.85 -3.12 -5.23
C HIS A 362 -6.40 -2.38 -6.45
N ASP A 363 -6.48 -1.05 -6.40
CA ASP A 363 -6.99 -0.23 -7.49
C ASP A 363 -5.82 0.42 -8.25
N PRO A 364 -5.56 0.04 -9.52
CA PRO A 364 -4.44 0.58 -10.28
C PRO A 364 -4.47 2.10 -10.41
N GLN A 365 -5.66 2.70 -10.58
CA GLN A 365 -5.82 4.14 -10.70
C GLN A 365 -5.38 4.87 -9.41
N LYS A 366 -5.80 4.37 -8.25
CA LYS A 366 -5.43 4.94 -6.96
C LYS A 366 -3.94 4.77 -6.67
N VAL A 367 -3.36 3.60 -6.98
CA VAL A 367 -1.93 3.34 -6.83
C VAL A 367 -1.10 4.21 -7.78
N TYR A 368 -1.52 4.34 -9.05
CA TYR A 368 -0.85 5.21 -10.02
C TYR A 368 -0.74 6.66 -9.52
N ASN A 369 -1.85 7.22 -9.03
CA ASN A 369 -1.87 8.58 -8.53
C ASN A 369 -1.02 8.78 -7.26
N ALA A 370 -0.95 7.76 -6.40
CA ALA A 370 -0.05 7.80 -5.25
C ALA A 370 1.43 7.80 -5.67
N TYR A 371 1.79 7.01 -6.68
CA TYR A 371 3.16 6.96 -7.21
C TYR A 371 3.50 8.25 -7.95
N ASP A 372 2.58 8.78 -8.75
CA ASP A 372 2.76 10.09 -9.41
C ASP A 372 3.00 11.20 -8.38
N ARG A 373 2.22 11.20 -7.29
CA ARG A 373 2.41 12.14 -6.19
C ARG A 373 3.80 12.00 -5.56
N ALA A 374 4.27 10.77 -5.34
CA ALA A 374 5.58 10.49 -4.72
C ALA A 374 6.77 10.93 -5.59
N VAL A 375 6.66 10.83 -6.93
CA VAL A 375 7.78 11.15 -7.83
C VAL A 375 7.77 12.58 -8.33
N ASN A 376 6.60 13.21 -8.45
CA ASN A 376 6.44 14.51 -9.11
C ASN A 376 6.19 15.68 -8.15
N HIS A 377 5.87 15.41 -6.88
CA HIS A 377 5.61 16.44 -5.87
C HIS A 377 6.65 16.41 -4.74
N ALA A 378 7.89 16.12 -5.08
CA ALA A 378 8.98 16.10 -4.11
C ALA A 378 9.35 17.53 -3.70
N ASP A 379 9.20 17.83 -2.42
CA ASP A 379 9.56 19.09 -1.77
C ASP A 379 10.90 18.99 -1.01
N GLY A 380 11.80 18.14 -1.49
CA GLY A 380 13.07 17.84 -0.84
C GLY A 380 12.98 16.80 0.28
N LYS A 381 11.84 16.10 0.41
CA LYS A 381 11.61 15.10 1.46
C LYS A 381 11.42 13.70 0.88
N PRO A 382 11.75 12.65 1.65
CA PRO A 382 11.34 11.29 1.31
C PRO A 382 9.82 11.12 1.39
N THR A 383 9.29 10.16 0.64
CA THR A 383 7.85 9.89 0.62
C THR A 383 7.55 8.47 1.07
N VAL A 384 6.53 8.29 1.92
CA VAL A 384 5.95 6.99 2.24
C VAL A 384 4.53 6.88 1.68
N ILE A 385 4.24 5.75 1.05
CA ILE A 385 2.91 5.38 0.56
C ILE A 385 2.36 4.29 1.47
N LEU A 386 1.24 4.55 2.13
CA LEU A 386 0.55 3.61 3.00
C LEU A 386 -0.63 3.02 2.23
N ALA A 387 -0.44 1.84 1.65
CA ALA A 387 -1.42 1.22 0.77
C ALA A 387 -2.23 0.13 1.47
N LYS A 388 -3.51 0.38 1.73
CA LYS A 388 -4.42 -0.59 2.33
C LYS A 388 -4.76 -1.69 1.34
N THR A 389 -4.50 -2.94 1.73
CA THR A 389 -4.74 -4.13 0.90
C THR A 389 -5.44 -5.24 1.70
N ILE A 390 -5.68 -6.37 1.05
CA ILE A 390 -6.23 -7.58 1.67
C ILE A 390 -5.19 -8.68 1.54
N LYS A 391 -4.76 -9.27 2.64
CA LYS A 391 -3.86 -10.42 2.60
C LYS A 391 -4.53 -11.58 1.88
N GLY A 392 -3.81 -12.20 0.93
CA GLY A 392 -4.37 -13.28 0.13
C GLY A 392 -5.47 -12.85 -0.83
N TYR A 393 -5.44 -11.61 -1.32
CA TYR A 393 -6.44 -11.08 -2.25
C TYR A 393 -6.68 -12.02 -3.43
N GLY A 394 -7.92 -12.41 -3.63
CA GLY A 394 -8.33 -13.36 -4.67
C GLY A 394 -8.32 -14.83 -4.26
N MET A 395 -7.74 -15.19 -3.11
CA MET A 395 -7.66 -16.59 -2.66
C MET A 395 -9.01 -17.13 -2.13
N GLY A 396 -10.01 -16.28 -1.98
CA GLY A 396 -11.34 -16.66 -1.52
C GLY A 396 -11.31 -17.43 -0.20
N ALA A 397 -12.07 -18.55 -0.15
CA ALA A 397 -12.16 -19.39 1.05
C ALA A 397 -10.82 -20.02 1.49
N SER A 398 -9.81 -20.08 0.59
CA SER A 398 -8.48 -20.59 0.92
C SER A 398 -7.62 -19.61 1.74
N GLY A 399 -8.17 -18.47 2.18
CA GLY A 399 -7.47 -17.60 3.11
C GLY A 399 -7.60 -16.10 2.87
N GLU A 400 -8.42 -15.61 1.94
CA GLU A 400 -8.54 -14.16 1.72
C GLU A 400 -9.02 -13.44 2.97
N GLY A 401 -8.18 -12.54 3.49
CA GLY A 401 -8.48 -11.78 4.71
C GLY A 401 -8.49 -12.62 6.00
N GLN A 402 -8.02 -13.87 5.97
CA GLN A 402 -8.04 -14.78 7.10
C GLN A 402 -6.62 -15.04 7.64
N ASN A 403 -6.51 -15.37 8.92
CA ASN A 403 -5.20 -15.62 9.57
C ASN A 403 -4.46 -16.81 8.95
N VAL A 404 -5.17 -17.82 8.47
CA VAL A 404 -4.58 -18.99 7.78
C VAL A 404 -3.87 -18.62 6.48
N ALA A 405 -4.14 -17.43 5.91
CA ALA A 405 -3.57 -17.00 4.64
C ALA A 405 -2.04 -16.94 4.65
N HIS A 406 -1.41 -16.61 5.77
CA HIS A 406 0.04 -16.47 5.84
C HIS A 406 0.79 -17.76 5.52
N GLN A 407 0.26 -18.89 5.98
CA GLN A 407 0.83 -20.22 5.75
C GLN A 407 0.09 -21.04 4.68
N ALA A 408 -0.81 -20.41 3.91
CA ALA A 408 -1.54 -21.10 2.85
C ALA A 408 -0.56 -21.56 1.76
N LYS A 409 -0.20 -22.85 1.81
CA LYS A 409 0.64 -23.55 0.84
C LYS A 409 -0.18 -24.42 -0.12
N LYS A 410 -1.50 -24.45 0.09
CA LYS A 410 -2.44 -25.29 -0.67
C LYS A 410 -3.67 -24.47 -1.04
N MET A 411 -4.16 -24.70 -2.23
CA MET A 411 -5.48 -24.28 -2.67
C MET A 411 -6.19 -25.53 -3.23
N ASP A 412 -7.41 -25.76 -2.84
CA ASP A 412 -8.21 -26.82 -3.42
C ASP A 412 -8.69 -26.46 -4.85
N LYS A 413 -9.27 -27.42 -5.54
CA LYS A 413 -9.73 -27.20 -6.93
C LYS A 413 -10.83 -26.14 -7.04
N ALA A 414 -11.69 -26.02 -6.02
CA ALA A 414 -12.77 -25.04 -6.01
C ALA A 414 -12.20 -23.62 -5.86
N SER A 415 -11.26 -23.42 -4.94
CA SER A 415 -10.56 -22.15 -4.73
C SER A 415 -9.72 -21.75 -5.94
N LEU A 416 -9.04 -22.70 -6.62
CA LEU A 416 -8.30 -22.42 -7.85
C LEU A 416 -9.24 -21.97 -8.97
N LYS A 417 -10.40 -22.63 -9.12
CA LYS A 417 -11.41 -22.21 -10.09
C LYS A 417 -11.94 -20.82 -9.79
N GLN A 418 -12.26 -20.55 -8.52
CA GLN A 418 -12.72 -19.22 -8.08
C GLN A 418 -11.66 -18.14 -8.33
N PHE A 419 -10.38 -18.43 -8.05
CA PHE A 419 -9.26 -17.54 -8.33
C PHE A 419 -9.13 -17.24 -9.82
N ARG A 420 -9.17 -18.29 -10.68
CA ARG A 420 -9.17 -18.17 -12.13
C ARG A 420 -10.30 -17.27 -12.64
N ASP A 421 -11.52 -17.59 -12.22
CA ASP A 421 -12.73 -16.90 -12.69
C ASP A 421 -12.76 -15.44 -12.23
N ARG A 422 -12.25 -15.14 -11.02
CA ARG A 422 -12.19 -13.76 -10.48
C ARG A 422 -11.25 -12.83 -11.25
N PHE A 423 -10.19 -13.37 -11.84
CA PHE A 423 -9.19 -12.59 -12.57
C PHE A 423 -9.26 -12.83 -14.10
N ASP A 424 -10.33 -13.45 -14.60
CA ASP A 424 -10.54 -13.74 -16.03
C ASP A 424 -9.36 -14.46 -16.67
N ILE A 425 -8.76 -15.43 -15.98
CA ILE A 425 -7.58 -16.16 -16.45
C ILE A 425 -8.01 -17.24 -17.44
N PRO A 426 -7.54 -17.20 -18.70
CA PRO A 426 -7.98 -18.12 -19.77
C PRO A 426 -7.23 -19.47 -19.71
N VAL A 427 -7.41 -20.25 -18.62
CA VAL A 427 -6.82 -21.60 -18.43
C VAL A 427 -7.85 -22.60 -17.92
#